data_d9bfc1636acd5151e03b99a8122da236
#
_entry.id   d9bfc1636acd5151e03b99a8122da236
#
_cell.length_a   1.000
_cell.length_b   1.000
_cell.length_c   1.000
_cell.angle_alpha   90.00
_cell.angle_beta   90.00
_cell.angle_gamma   90.00
#
_symmetry.space_group_name_H-M   'P 1'
#
loop_
_entity.id
_entity.type
_entity.pdbx_description
1 polymer ?
#
loop_
_entity_poly.entity_id
_entity_poly.type
_entity_poly.pdbx_seq_one_letter_code
_entity_poly.pdbx_strand_id
1 'polypeptide(L)'
;MSLDSDFTRRAVALRTSQTVFFDSLLPAPRRHERRHSLLTTTPTIRVPLAGMDAYLSIFGANGRNLSLLEGELGVKLSVRGADLEISGGEEDAALAARVVDKLTDLSLRGAQIDRTTLRYAVRLAREDQLDRLDDIAFEVVAITHRGRPVRCKTLGQYEYVRAIRGHELTFAVGPAGTGKTYLAMALAVVALRNKEIERIVLTRPAVEAGEKLGFLPGDLSQKVDPYLRPLYDALYDMMGAESYQRLQERGVLEVAPLAYMRGRTLSDSFIILDEIGRAHV
;
A
#
# COMPACT_ATOMS: atom_id res chain seq x y z
N MET A 1 12.47 -5.97 48.83
CA MET A 1 11.56 -6.39 47.77
C MET A 1 11.61 -5.28 46.73
N SER A 2 12.45 -5.51 45.75
CA SER A 2 12.75 -4.62 44.63
C SER A 2 11.70 -4.84 43.56
N LEU A 3 10.95 -3.81 43.15
CA LEU A 3 10.13 -3.80 41.96
C LEU A 3 10.77 -2.89 40.95
N ASP A 4 11.04 -3.49 39.83
CA ASP A 4 11.84 -3.07 38.72
C ASP A 4 11.49 -1.67 38.15
N SER A 5 12.56 -0.89 38.08
CA SER A 5 12.66 0.44 37.47
C SER A 5 12.99 0.37 35.97
N ASP A 6 12.29 -0.44 35.19
CA ASP A 6 12.60 -0.61 33.74
C ASP A 6 11.64 0.14 32.78
N PHE A 7 10.68 0.88 33.34
CA PHE A 7 9.67 1.58 32.53
C PHE A 7 9.99 3.04 32.17
N THR A 8 11.10 3.59 32.70
CA THR A 8 11.38 5.05 32.56
C THR A 8 12.49 5.38 31.57
N ARG A 9 12.98 4.43 30.79
CA ARG A 9 14.08 4.63 29.84
C ARG A 9 13.69 4.62 28.35
N ARG A 10 12.42 4.76 27.99
CA ARG A 10 11.99 4.88 26.58
C ARG A 10 11.83 6.31 26.06
N ALA A 11 12.20 7.29 26.85
CA ALA A 11 12.34 8.66 26.37
C ALA A 11 13.80 8.95 26.04
N VAL A 12 14.07 9.31 24.78
CA VAL A 12 15.35 9.78 24.28
C VAL A 12 16.40 8.69 23.96
N ALA A 13 16.17 7.99 22.88
CA ALA A 13 17.27 7.64 21.98
C ALA A 13 16.73 7.72 20.55
N LEU A 14 17.04 8.80 19.86
CA LEU A 14 16.97 8.91 18.40
C LEU A 14 17.90 7.85 17.78
N ARG A 15 17.48 6.58 17.83
CA ARG A 15 18.16 5.49 17.17
C ARG A 15 17.46 5.21 15.86
N THR A 16 18.07 5.69 14.79
CA THR A 16 17.81 5.39 13.38
C THR A 16 16.41 5.73 12.87
N SER A 17 16.24 6.96 12.38
CA SER A 17 15.17 7.29 11.44
C SER A 17 15.35 6.51 10.15
N GLN A 18 14.30 5.91 9.62
CA GLN A 18 14.30 5.30 8.30
C GLN A 18 13.45 6.12 7.34
N THR A 19 14.03 6.50 6.21
CA THR A 19 13.30 7.13 5.11
C THR A 19 12.92 6.06 4.09
N VAL A 20 11.62 5.91 3.85
CA VAL A 20 11.10 4.97 2.86
C VAL A 20 10.60 5.74 1.64
N PHE A 21 11.10 5.39 0.47
CA PHE A 21 10.66 5.94 -0.80
C PHE A 21 9.57 5.05 -1.40
N PHE A 22 8.44 5.65 -1.74
CA PHE A 22 7.37 4.97 -2.44
C PHE A 22 7.53 5.12 -3.95
N ASP A 23 7.64 4.01 -4.64
CA ASP A 23 7.52 3.99 -6.08
C ASP A 23 6.09 4.33 -6.53
N SER A 24 5.98 5.06 -7.63
CA SER A 24 4.68 5.32 -8.25
C SER A 24 4.08 4.00 -8.75
N LEU A 25 2.79 3.81 -8.52
CA LEU A 25 2.04 2.62 -8.96
C LEU A 25 1.99 2.43 -10.49
N LEU A 26 2.41 3.44 -11.28
CA LEU A 26 2.37 3.39 -12.74
C LEU A 26 3.57 4.14 -13.33
N PRO A 27 4.59 3.46 -13.84
CA PRO A 27 5.39 4.03 -14.91
C PRO A 27 4.55 4.06 -16.20
N ALA A 28 4.60 5.16 -16.93
CA ALA A 28 3.97 5.25 -18.24
C ALA A 28 4.46 4.09 -19.14
N PRO A 29 3.57 3.46 -19.92
CA PRO A 29 3.97 2.37 -20.80
C PRO A 29 4.98 2.91 -21.82
N ARG A 30 6.20 2.40 -21.79
CA ARG A 30 7.16 2.61 -22.89
C ARG A 30 6.56 2.00 -24.14
N ARG A 31 6.26 2.85 -25.15
CA ARG A 31 5.90 2.38 -26.48
C ARG A 31 7.11 1.60 -27.02
N HIS A 32 7.02 0.27 -27.03
CA HIS A 32 7.91 -0.54 -27.84
C HIS A 32 7.60 -0.25 -29.31
N GLU A 33 8.57 0.29 -30.01
CA GLU A 33 8.54 0.37 -31.47
C GLU A 33 8.37 -1.04 -32.03
N ARG A 34 7.32 -1.24 -32.83
CA ARG A 34 7.08 -2.49 -33.54
C ARG A 34 8.22 -2.70 -34.55
N ARG A 35 9.17 -3.52 -34.19
CA ARG A 35 10.06 -4.11 -35.19
C ARG A 35 9.24 -5.09 -36.00
N HIS A 36 9.03 -4.79 -37.27
CA HIS A 36 8.57 -5.76 -38.26
C HIS A 36 9.60 -6.88 -38.33
N SER A 37 9.22 -8.07 -37.88
CA SER A 37 10.00 -9.29 -37.99
C SER A 37 9.40 -10.16 -39.07
N LEU A 38 10.28 -10.60 -39.91
CA LEU A 38 10.13 -11.65 -40.92
C LEU A 38 9.55 -12.94 -40.30
N LEU A 39 8.85 -13.72 -41.11
CA LEU A 39 8.22 -15.02 -40.82
C LEU A 39 9.14 -15.98 -40.03
N THR A 40 9.15 -15.85 -38.74
CA THR A 40 9.69 -16.82 -37.80
C THR A 40 8.52 -17.48 -37.08
N THR A 41 8.49 -18.81 -37.04
CA THR A 41 7.58 -19.59 -36.21
C THR A 41 7.63 -18.99 -34.81
N THR A 42 6.55 -18.34 -34.37
CA THR A 42 6.48 -17.72 -33.04
C THR A 42 6.62 -18.82 -32.00
N PRO A 43 7.64 -18.80 -31.14
CA PRO A 43 7.79 -19.83 -30.14
C PRO A 43 6.55 -19.86 -29.25
N THR A 44 6.06 -21.07 -28.98
CA THR A 44 4.90 -21.27 -28.11
C THR A 44 5.34 -22.06 -26.89
N ILE A 45 5.17 -21.47 -25.70
CA ILE A 45 5.43 -22.12 -24.42
C ILE A 45 4.09 -22.62 -23.87
N ARG A 46 4.07 -23.84 -23.33
CA ARG A 46 2.91 -24.39 -22.64
C ARG A 46 3.17 -24.41 -21.13
N VAL A 47 2.25 -23.83 -20.38
CA VAL A 47 2.27 -23.81 -18.91
C VAL A 47 1.03 -24.55 -18.43
N PRO A 48 1.18 -25.63 -17.64
CA PRO A 48 0.04 -26.34 -17.07
C PRO A 48 -0.68 -25.45 -16.07
N LEU A 49 -2.00 -25.35 -16.19
CA LEU A 49 -2.84 -24.67 -15.22
C LEU A 49 -3.23 -25.66 -14.11
N ALA A 50 -3.09 -25.25 -12.87
CA ALA A 50 -3.40 -26.08 -11.71
C ALA A 50 -4.92 -26.23 -11.45
N GLY A 51 -5.72 -26.23 -12.51
CA GLY A 51 -7.16 -26.40 -12.47
C GLY A 51 -7.97 -25.12 -12.68
N MET A 52 -9.29 -25.26 -12.65
CA MET A 52 -10.22 -24.17 -12.96
C MET A 52 -10.18 -23.06 -11.89
N ASP A 53 -9.94 -23.40 -10.65
CA ASP A 53 -9.88 -22.39 -9.55
C ASP A 53 -8.68 -21.46 -9.72
N ALA A 54 -7.51 -21.99 -10.07
CA ALA A 54 -6.33 -21.17 -10.39
C ALA A 54 -6.58 -20.31 -11.61
N TYR A 55 -7.21 -20.86 -12.67
CA TYR A 55 -7.60 -20.11 -13.85
C TYR A 55 -8.51 -18.92 -13.49
N LEU A 56 -9.58 -19.16 -12.74
CA LEU A 56 -10.54 -18.13 -12.34
C LEU A 56 -9.89 -17.06 -11.43
N SER A 57 -9.00 -17.48 -10.56
CA SER A 57 -8.27 -16.57 -9.66
C SER A 57 -7.37 -15.60 -10.44
N ILE A 58 -6.63 -16.09 -11.43
CA ILE A 58 -5.66 -15.30 -12.20
C ILE A 58 -6.36 -14.53 -13.31
N PHE A 59 -7.09 -15.24 -14.18
CA PHE A 59 -7.66 -14.67 -15.40
C PHE A 59 -9.04 -14.06 -15.20
N GLY A 60 -9.70 -14.39 -14.08
CA GLY A 60 -11.04 -13.93 -13.75
C GLY A 60 -12.14 -14.62 -14.55
N ALA A 61 -13.40 -14.37 -14.18
CA ALA A 61 -14.53 -14.88 -14.93
C ALA A 61 -14.44 -14.42 -16.40
N ASN A 62 -14.64 -15.36 -17.31
CA ASN A 62 -14.55 -15.14 -18.77
C ASN A 62 -13.20 -14.61 -19.26
N GLY A 63 -12.11 -14.83 -18.52
CA GLY A 63 -10.78 -14.42 -18.94
C GLY A 63 -10.58 -12.90 -19.02
N ARG A 64 -11.32 -12.12 -18.25
CA ARG A 64 -11.27 -10.64 -18.27
C ARG A 64 -9.89 -10.03 -18.02
N ASN A 65 -8.98 -10.77 -17.43
CA ASN A 65 -7.61 -10.35 -17.15
C ASN A 65 -6.61 -10.84 -18.21
N LEU A 66 -7.00 -11.73 -19.14
CA LEU A 66 -6.13 -12.20 -20.23
C LEU A 66 -5.59 -11.04 -21.04
N SER A 67 -6.49 -10.19 -21.55
CA SER A 67 -6.10 -9.03 -22.36
C SER A 67 -5.19 -8.05 -21.62
N LEU A 68 -5.33 -7.95 -20.28
CA LEU A 68 -4.43 -7.15 -19.46
C LEU A 68 -3.03 -7.75 -19.46
N LEU A 69 -2.90 -9.06 -19.21
CA LEU A 69 -1.61 -9.74 -19.19
C LEU A 69 -0.97 -9.77 -20.59
N GLU A 70 -1.76 -10.02 -21.64
CA GLU A 70 -1.30 -9.94 -23.03
C GLU A 70 -0.71 -8.56 -23.35
N GLY A 71 -1.41 -7.49 -22.97
CA GLY A 71 -0.96 -6.12 -23.19
C GLY A 71 0.28 -5.74 -22.39
N GLU A 72 0.36 -6.17 -21.13
CA GLU A 72 1.49 -5.89 -20.26
C GLU A 72 2.74 -6.71 -20.63
N LEU A 73 2.58 -7.96 -21.09
CA LEU A 73 3.68 -8.87 -21.40
C LEU A 73 4.09 -8.86 -22.88
N GLY A 74 3.24 -8.35 -23.78
CA GLY A 74 3.52 -8.35 -25.21
C GLY A 74 3.35 -9.72 -25.89
N VAL A 75 2.59 -10.62 -25.30
CA VAL A 75 2.36 -11.99 -25.78
C VAL A 75 0.89 -12.23 -26.11
N LYS A 76 0.59 -13.36 -26.75
CA LYS A 76 -0.75 -13.92 -26.91
C LYS A 76 -0.94 -15.10 -25.96
N LEU A 77 -2.07 -15.10 -25.25
CA LEU A 77 -2.44 -16.13 -24.28
C LEU A 77 -3.70 -16.87 -24.77
N SER A 78 -3.62 -18.17 -24.86
CA SER A 78 -4.78 -19.01 -25.21
C SER A 78 -4.85 -20.25 -24.33
N VAL A 79 -6.05 -20.56 -23.84
CA VAL A 79 -6.26 -21.75 -23.00
C VAL A 79 -6.66 -22.91 -23.90
N ARG A 80 -5.95 -24.04 -23.78
CA ARG A 80 -6.27 -25.27 -24.46
C ARG A 80 -6.28 -26.45 -23.49
N GLY A 81 -7.47 -26.89 -23.15
CA GLY A 81 -7.65 -27.96 -22.16
C GLY A 81 -7.17 -27.49 -20.77
N ALA A 82 -6.18 -28.16 -20.21
CA ALA A 82 -5.58 -27.84 -18.93
C ALA A 82 -4.33 -26.93 -19.03
N ASP A 83 -3.93 -26.54 -20.26
CA ASP A 83 -2.71 -25.78 -20.49
C ASP A 83 -3.01 -24.35 -20.94
N LEU A 84 -2.15 -23.43 -20.56
CA LEU A 84 -2.04 -22.10 -21.12
C LEU A 84 -0.95 -22.11 -22.20
N GLU A 85 -1.34 -21.81 -23.44
CA GLU A 85 -0.40 -21.56 -24.52
C GLU A 85 -0.02 -20.08 -24.58
N ILE A 86 1.27 -19.81 -24.52
CA ILE A 86 1.88 -18.47 -24.56
C ILE A 86 2.64 -18.34 -25.86
N SER A 87 2.24 -17.43 -26.73
CA SER A 87 2.86 -17.19 -28.04
C SER A 87 3.36 -15.73 -28.11
N GLY A 88 4.65 -15.58 -28.43
CA GLY A 88 5.29 -14.25 -28.50
C GLY A 88 6.78 -14.35 -28.81
N GLY A 89 7.51 -13.24 -28.60
CA GLY A 89 8.96 -13.25 -28.58
C GLY A 89 9.49 -14.22 -27.53
N GLU A 90 10.64 -14.85 -27.79
CA GLU A 90 11.20 -15.87 -26.88
C GLU A 90 11.37 -15.35 -25.44
N GLU A 91 11.93 -14.14 -25.28
CA GLU A 91 12.12 -13.49 -23.97
C GLU A 91 10.78 -13.14 -23.32
N ASP A 92 9.83 -12.57 -24.07
CA ASP A 92 8.52 -12.18 -23.57
C ASP A 92 7.69 -13.39 -23.16
N ALA A 93 7.74 -14.49 -23.94
CA ALA A 93 7.05 -15.74 -23.64
C ALA A 93 7.64 -16.43 -22.40
N ALA A 94 8.97 -16.43 -22.25
CA ALA A 94 9.62 -16.97 -21.07
C ALA A 94 9.28 -16.13 -19.81
N LEU A 95 9.27 -14.79 -19.92
CA LEU A 95 8.85 -13.90 -18.83
C LEU A 95 7.38 -14.17 -18.45
N ALA A 96 6.49 -14.30 -19.43
CA ALA A 96 5.09 -14.59 -19.22
C ALA A 96 4.87 -15.92 -18.50
N ALA A 97 5.62 -16.97 -18.88
CA ALA A 97 5.58 -18.25 -18.21
C ALA A 97 5.96 -18.15 -16.73
N ARG A 98 7.06 -17.47 -16.41
CA ARG A 98 7.49 -17.23 -15.02
C ARG A 98 6.41 -16.49 -14.20
N VAL A 99 5.79 -15.46 -14.80
CA VAL A 99 4.72 -14.69 -14.13
C VAL A 99 3.50 -15.57 -13.86
N VAL A 100 3.06 -16.36 -14.83
CA VAL A 100 1.90 -17.25 -14.69
C VAL A 100 2.17 -18.33 -13.67
N ASP A 101 3.34 -18.97 -13.68
CA ASP A 101 3.73 -19.97 -12.67
C ASP A 101 3.70 -19.39 -11.26
N LYS A 102 4.27 -18.21 -11.07
CA LYS A 102 4.27 -17.53 -9.76
C LYS A 102 2.87 -17.17 -9.28
N LEU A 103 2.03 -16.64 -10.17
CA LEU A 103 0.64 -16.32 -9.83
C LEU A 103 -0.18 -17.57 -9.52
N THR A 104 0.12 -18.68 -10.19
CA THR A 104 -0.51 -19.99 -9.95
C THR A 104 -0.14 -20.50 -8.56
N ASP A 105 1.15 -20.48 -8.19
CA ASP A 105 1.60 -20.84 -6.84
C ASP A 105 0.92 -20.00 -5.76
N LEU A 106 0.91 -18.68 -5.93
CA LEU A 106 0.26 -17.75 -4.99
C LEU A 106 -1.24 -18.02 -4.85
N SER A 107 -1.92 -18.29 -5.97
CA SER A 107 -3.35 -18.62 -5.99
C SER A 107 -3.64 -19.92 -5.24
N LEU A 108 -2.84 -20.95 -5.44
CA LEU A 108 -2.96 -22.25 -4.75
C LEU A 108 -2.75 -22.11 -3.23
N ARG A 109 -1.91 -21.19 -2.82
CA ARG A 109 -1.67 -20.85 -1.41
C ARG A 109 -2.73 -19.89 -0.83
N GLY A 110 -3.75 -19.54 -1.61
CA GLY A 110 -4.89 -18.72 -1.18
C GLY A 110 -4.68 -17.21 -1.26
N ALA A 111 -3.68 -16.73 -1.98
CA ALA A 111 -3.50 -15.31 -2.22
C ALA A 111 -4.62 -14.75 -3.10
N GLN A 112 -5.07 -13.54 -2.80
CA GLN A 112 -6.02 -12.83 -3.66
C GLN A 112 -5.28 -12.16 -4.81
N ILE A 113 -5.59 -12.55 -6.05
CA ILE A 113 -5.00 -12.00 -7.26
C ILE A 113 -5.95 -10.95 -7.85
N ASP A 114 -5.66 -9.68 -7.63
CA ASP A 114 -6.37 -8.57 -8.27
C ASP A 114 -5.56 -7.99 -9.45
N ARG A 115 -6.16 -7.05 -10.18
CA ARG A 115 -5.50 -6.41 -11.34
C ARG A 115 -4.21 -5.67 -10.96
N THR A 116 -4.14 -5.16 -9.75
CA THR A 116 -2.94 -4.48 -9.24
C THR A 116 -1.83 -5.50 -9.01
N THR A 117 -2.15 -6.64 -8.41
CA THR A 117 -1.22 -7.78 -8.21
C THR A 117 -0.69 -8.27 -9.55
N LEU A 118 -1.55 -8.43 -10.57
CA LEU A 118 -1.12 -8.87 -11.91
C LEU A 118 -0.10 -7.91 -12.53
N ARG A 119 -0.39 -6.61 -12.55
CA ARG A 119 0.54 -5.60 -13.09
C ARG A 119 1.84 -5.55 -12.31
N TYR A 120 1.75 -5.67 -11.01
CA TYR A 120 2.92 -5.62 -10.15
C TYR A 120 3.79 -6.87 -10.31
N ALA A 121 3.21 -8.04 -10.50
CA ALA A 121 3.93 -9.26 -10.83
C ALA A 121 4.73 -9.13 -12.14
N VAL A 122 4.10 -8.57 -13.19
CA VAL A 122 4.80 -8.30 -14.45
C VAL A 122 5.96 -7.32 -14.26
N ARG A 123 5.76 -6.26 -13.49
CA ARG A 123 6.82 -5.29 -13.16
C ARG A 123 7.99 -5.96 -12.44
N LEU A 124 7.70 -6.70 -11.36
CA LEU A 124 8.73 -7.40 -10.60
C LEU A 124 9.48 -8.45 -11.43
N ALA A 125 8.77 -9.13 -12.34
CA ALA A 125 9.40 -10.09 -13.26
C ALA A 125 10.40 -9.42 -14.20
N ARG A 126 10.10 -8.20 -14.71
CA ARG A 126 11.01 -7.41 -15.53
C ARG A 126 12.22 -6.88 -14.77
N GLU A 127 12.06 -6.65 -13.46
CA GLU A 127 13.12 -6.20 -12.54
C GLU A 127 13.91 -7.39 -11.94
N ASP A 128 13.60 -8.63 -12.37
CA ASP A 128 14.13 -9.89 -11.83
C ASP A 128 13.94 -10.06 -10.31
N GLN A 129 12.82 -9.51 -9.80
CA GLN A 129 12.43 -9.52 -8.39
C GLN A 129 11.11 -10.26 -8.13
N LEU A 130 10.68 -11.14 -9.04
CA LEU A 130 9.37 -11.78 -8.99
C LEU A 130 9.14 -12.57 -7.67
N ASP A 131 10.20 -13.15 -7.10
CA ASP A 131 10.10 -13.91 -5.85
C ASP A 131 9.67 -13.04 -4.66
N ARG A 132 9.99 -11.74 -4.69
CA ARG A 132 9.56 -10.81 -3.66
C ARG A 132 8.04 -10.55 -3.64
N LEU A 133 7.30 -11.06 -4.63
CA LEU A 133 5.85 -11.01 -4.61
C LEU A 133 5.25 -11.78 -3.41
N ASP A 134 5.95 -12.80 -2.90
CA ASP A 134 5.57 -13.52 -1.67
C ASP A 134 5.53 -12.60 -0.44
N ASP A 135 6.46 -11.65 -0.34
CA ASP A 135 6.56 -10.73 0.80
C ASP A 135 5.26 -9.93 1.00
N ILE A 136 4.54 -9.63 -0.08
CA ILE A 136 3.33 -8.80 -0.05
C ILE A 136 2.03 -9.58 -0.19
N ALA A 137 2.06 -10.76 -0.80
CA ALA A 137 0.86 -11.48 -1.18
C ALA A 137 -0.02 -11.90 0.03
N PHE A 138 0.62 -12.23 1.15
CA PHE A 138 -0.05 -12.74 2.34
C PHE A 138 -0.07 -11.75 3.51
N GLU A 139 0.69 -10.65 3.44
CA GLU A 139 0.77 -9.66 4.51
C GLU A 139 -0.55 -8.92 4.70
N VAL A 140 -1.18 -9.10 5.86
CA VAL A 140 -2.35 -8.34 6.28
C VAL A 140 -1.91 -7.28 7.28
N VAL A 141 -1.98 -6.01 6.87
CA VAL A 141 -1.61 -4.85 7.70
C VAL A 141 -2.63 -4.60 8.78
N ALA A 142 -3.92 -4.63 8.41
CA ALA A 142 -5.06 -4.38 9.29
C ALA A 142 -6.32 -5.03 8.72
N ILE A 143 -7.37 -5.04 9.52
CA ILE A 143 -8.73 -5.38 9.08
C ILE A 143 -9.62 -4.17 9.32
N THR A 144 -10.31 -3.70 8.27
CA THR A 144 -11.27 -2.58 8.35
C THR A 144 -12.47 -2.95 9.23
N HIS A 145 -13.30 -1.96 9.59
CA HIS A 145 -14.52 -2.20 10.37
C HIS A 145 -15.53 -3.10 9.64
N ARG A 146 -15.44 -3.19 8.30
CA ARG A 146 -16.28 -4.07 7.46
C ARG A 146 -15.69 -5.46 7.24
N GLY A 147 -14.63 -5.83 7.99
CA GLY A 147 -13.98 -7.12 7.86
C GLY A 147 -13.09 -7.28 6.62
N ARG A 148 -12.80 -6.20 5.89
CA ARG A 148 -11.94 -6.26 4.70
C ARG A 148 -10.46 -6.19 5.11
N PRO A 149 -9.60 -7.10 4.62
CA PRO A 149 -8.18 -7.03 4.89
C PRO A 149 -7.53 -5.89 4.12
N VAL A 150 -6.73 -5.09 4.82
CA VAL A 150 -5.80 -4.13 4.25
C VAL A 150 -4.49 -4.83 4.00
N ARG A 151 -4.03 -4.86 2.75
CA ARG A 151 -2.81 -5.53 2.32
C ARG A 151 -1.87 -4.56 1.64
N CYS A 152 -0.58 -4.84 1.72
CA CYS A 152 0.41 -4.16 0.88
C CYS A 152 0.20 -4.56 -0.58
N LYS A 153 0.32 -3.59 -1.49
CA LYS A 153 0.19 -3.79 -2.94
C LYS A 153 1.51 -3.64 -3.68
N THR A 154 2.54 -3.14 -3.00
CA THR A 154 3.88 -2.94 -3.54
C THR A 154 4.93 -3.24 -2.47
N LEU A 155 6.17 -3.52 -2.90
CA LEU A 155 7.30 -3.71 -1.99
C LEU A 155 7.59 -2.45 -1.18
N GLY A 156 7.50 -1.26 -1.77
CA GLY A 156 7.66 -0.01 -1.03
C GLY A 156 6.63 0.16 0.09
N GLN A 157 5.38 -0.26 -0.13
CA GLN A 157 4.38 -0.30 0.94
C GLN A 157 4.73 -1.33 2.02
N TYR A 158 5.19 -2.51 1.65
CA TYR A 158 5.64 -3.54 2.58
C TYR A 158 6.84 -3.07 3.42
N GLU A 159 7.84 -2.48 2.79
CA GLU A 159 9.00 -1.91 3.48
C GLU A 159 8.60 -0.77 4.44
N TYR A 160 7.64 0.07 4.04
CA TYR A 160 7.09 1.12 4.90
C TYR A 160 6.37 0.55 6.13
N VAL A 161 5.52 -0.45 5.95
CA VAL A 161 4.85 -1.13 7.06
C VAL A 161 5.86 -1.74 8.02
N ARG A 162 6.91 -2.39 7.49
CA ARG A 162 8.01 -2.93 8.31
C ARG A 162 8.79 -1.84 9.04
N ALA A 163 9.05 -0.73 8.35
CA ALA A 163 9.74 0.41 8.95
C ALA A 163 8.97 0.98 10.14
N ILE A 164 7.66 1.21 10.01
CA ILE A 164 6.82 1.70 11.11
C ILE A 164 6.81 0.72 12.28
N ARG A 165 6.73 -0.59 12.01
CA ARG A 165 6.73 -1.60 13.08
C ARG A 165 8.07 -1.75 13.80
N GLY A 166 9.16 -1.44 13.10
CA GLY A 166 10.52 -1.66 13.60
C GLY A 166 11.22 -0.42 14.15
N HIS A 167 10.67 0.78 13.96
CA HIS A 167 11.32 2.03 14.32
C HIS A 167 10.37 2.99 15.03
N GLU A 168 10.91 3.76 15.96
CA GLU A 168 10.15 4.80 16.70
C GLU A 168 9.81 6.00 15.80
N LEU A 169 10.64 6.31 14.80
CA LEU A 169 10.45 7.40 13.87
C LEU A 169 10.67 6.92 12.43
N THR A 170 9.67 7.13 11.58
CA THR A 170 9.71 6.77 10.16
C THR A 170 9.31 7.95 9.30
N PHE A 171 10.14 8.26 8.29
CA PHE A 171 9.81 9.23 7.26
C PHE A 171 9.39 8.50 5.98
N ALA A 172 8.23 8.87 5.42
CA ALA A 172 7.71 8.32 4.17
C ALA A 172 7.67 9.40 3.09
N VAL A 173 8.45 9.22 2.04
CA VAL A 173 8.53 10.13 0.89
C VAL A 173 8.04 9.41 -0.37
N GLY A 174 7.21 10.06 -1.17
CA GLY A 174 6.71 9.48 -2.41
C GLY A 174 5.50 10.21 -2.98
N PRO A 175 5.07 9.89 -4.21
CA PRO A 175 3.96 10.54 -4.90
C PRO A 175 2.64 10.45 -4.13
N ALA A 176 1.70 11.34 -4.46
CA ALA A 176 0.34 11.26 -3.95
C ALA A 176 -0.34 9.93 -4.39
N GLY A 177 -1.28 9.45 -3.59
CA GLY A 177 -2.03 8.23 -3.91
C GLY A 177 -1.30 6.91 -3.70
N THR A 178 -0.07 6.89 -3.18
CA THR A 178 0.71 5.66 -2.92
C THR A 178 0.34 4.97 -1.60
N GLY A 179 -0.59 5.51 -0.83
CA GLY A 179 -1.13 4.88 0.38
C GLY A 179 -0.35 5.17 1.67
N LYS A 180 0.60 6.12 1.68
CA LYS A 180 1.40 6.48 2.86
C LYS A 180 0.56 6.72 4.10
N THR A 181 -0.33 7.71 4.03
CA THR A 181 -1.21 8.11 5.12
C THR A 181 -2.16 6.99 5.54
N TYR A 182 -2.76 6.30 4.56
CA TYR A 182 -3.71 5.21 4.81
C TYR A 182 -3.07 4.03 5.57
N LEU A 183 -1.85 3.60 5.17
CA LEU A 183 -1.14 2.51 5.85
C LEU A 183 -0.66 2.89 7.24
N ALA A 184 -0.20 4.14 7.43
CA ALA A 184 0.16 4.64 8.76
C ALA A 184 -1.05 4.63 9.71
N MET A 185 -2.22 5.08 9.24
CA MET A 185 -3.45 5.01 10.02
C MET A 185 -3.90 3.60 10.31
N ALA A 186 -3.80 2.69 9.34
CA ALA A 186 -4.11 1.28 9.55
C ALA A 186 -3.26 0.69 10.69
N LEU A 187 -1.96 0.98 10.70
CA LEU A 187 -1.06 0.53 11.76
C LEU A 187 -1.35 1.19 13.10
N ALA A 188 -1.65 2.49 13.12
CA ALA A 188 -2.03 3.20 14.36
C ALA A 188 -3.29 2.59 14.99
N VAL A 189 -4.30 2.27 14.17
CA VAL A 189 -5.53 1.62 14.64
C VAL A 189 -5.24 0.20 15.16
N VAL A 190 -4.35 -0.55 14.52
CA VAL A 190 -3.91 -1.87 15.02
C VAL A 190 -3.21 -1.73 16.36
N ALA A 191 -2.25 -0.82 16.49
CA ALA A 191 -1.52 -0.57 17.74
C ALA A 191 -2.46 -0.15 18.89
N LEU A 192 -3.47 0.68 18.60
CA LEU A 192 -4.48 1.06 19.60
C LEU A 192 -5.36 -0.14 20.02
N ARG A 193 -5.80 -0.97 19.06
CA ARG A 193 -6.58 -2.18 19.35
C ARG A 193 -5.80 -3.20 20.18
N ASN A 194 -4.50 -3.30 19.93
CA ASN A 194 -3.58 -4.17 20.65
C ASN A 194 -3.18 -3.60 22.03
N LYS A 195 -3.60 -2.36 22.34
CA LYS A 195 -3.22 -1.62 23.57
C LYS A 195 -1.70 -1.38 23.69
N GLU A 196 -1.02 -1.27 22.57
CA GLU A 196 0.40 -0.90 22.47
C GLU A 196 0.60 0.61 22.71
N ILE A 197 -0.46 1.38 22.47
CA ILE A 197 -0.54 2.83 22.65
C ILE A 197 -1.87 3.20 23.33
N GLU A 198 -1.90 4.37 23.96
CA GLU A 198 -3.12 4.88 24.59
C GLU A 198 -3.88 5.85 23.68
N ARG A 199 -3.20 6.46 22.69
CA ARG A 199 -3.75 7.55 21.90
C ARG A 199 -3.21 7.57 20.46
N ILE A 200 -4.06 8.02 19.54
CA ILE A 200 -3.68 8.33 18.16
C ILE A 200 -3.79 9.84 17.97
N VAL A 201 -2.72 10.46 17.49
CA VAL A 201 -2.68 11.90 17.17
C VAL A 201 -2.37 12.06 15.69
N LEU A 202 -3.32 12.61 14.95
CA LEU A 202 -3.17 12.91 13.53
C LEU A 202 -3.03 14.41 13.36
N THR A 203 -1.96 14.84 12.76
CA THR A 203 -1.71 16.26 12.55
C THR A 203 -1.25 16.53 11.11
N ARG A 204 -1.69 17.65 10.60
CA ARG A 204 -1.36 18.14 9.25
C ARG A 204 -1.16 19.66 9.29
N PRO A 205 -0.28 20.24 8.47
CA PRO A 205 -0.23 21.68 8.27
C PRO A 205 -1.60 22.24 7.89
N ALA A 206 -1.98 23.36 8.48
CA ALA A 206 -3.29 23.97 8.28
C ALA A 206 -3.48 24.57 6.87
N VAL A 207 -2.39 24.80 6.15
CA VAL A 207 -2.38 25.37 4.79
C VAL A 207 -1.37 24.64 3.94
N GLU A 208 -1.71 24.39 2.69
CA GLU A 208 -0.74 23.95 1.69
C GLU A 208 0.14 25.11 1.24
N ALA A 209 1.36 24.78 0.77
CA ALA A 209 2.33 25.77 0.31
C ALA A 209 1.73 26.68 -0.77
N GLY A 210 1.67 28.00 -0.51
CA GLY A 210 1.12 29.00 -1.43
C GLY A 210 -0.33 29.43 -1.15
N GLU A 211 -1.06 28.75 -0.27
CA GLU A 211 -2.42 29.15 0.10
C GLU A 211 -2.44 30.05 1.32
N LYS A 212 -3.30 31.08 1.27
CA LYS A 212 -3.55 31.96 2.43
C LYS A 212 -4.90 31.62 3.06
N LEU A 213 -4.90 31.23 4.31
CA LEU A 213 -6.12 30.96 5.12
C LEU A 213 -7.15 32.12 5.09
N GLY A 214 -6.75 33.31 4.70
CA GLY A 214 -7.58 34.50 4.71
C GLY A 214 -8.77 34.50 3.74
N PHE A 215 -8.77 33.62 2.73
CA PHE A 215 -9.83 33.58 1.71
C PHE A 215 -11.00 32.65 2.02
N LEU A 216 -10.90 31.81 3.03
CA LEU A 216 -12.00 30.92 3.43
C LEU A 216 -12.86 31.60 4.52
N PRO A 217 -14.19 31.60 4.40
CA PRO A 217 -15.09 32.10 5.44
C PRO A 217 -15.10 31.14 6.65
N GLY A 218 -15.31 31.68 7.85
CA GLY A 218 -15.42 30.89 9.08
C GLY A 218 -14.24 31.05 10.03
N ASP A 219 -14.32 30.37 11.17
CA ASP A 219 -13.23 30.29 12.15
C ASP A 219 -12.07 29.42 11.65
N LEU A 220 -10.96 29.39 12.38
CA LEU A 220 -9.77 28.65 12.00
C LEU A 220 -10.06 27.13 11.86
N SER A 221 -10.90 26.60 12.72
CA SER A 221 -11.28 25.18 12.70
C SER A 221 -12.05 24.82 11.42
N GLN A 222 -13.03 25.64 11.04
CA GLN A 222 -13.80 25.44 9.81
C GLN A 222 -12.95 25.59 8.54
N LYS A 223 -11.94 26.46 8.60
CA LYS A 223 -11.02 26.67 7.46
C LYS A 223 -10.06 25.50 7.23
N VAL A 224 -9.70 24.77 8.27
CA VAL A 224 -8.77 23.64 8.16
C VAL A 224 -9.48 22.29 7.94
N ASP A 225 -10.77 22.18 8.26
CA ASP A 225 -11.55 20.94 8.14
C ASP A 225 -11.46 20.28 6.76
N PRO A 226 -11.56 21.00 5.63
CA PRO A 226 -11.41 20.39 4.30
C PRO A 226 -10.10 19.65 4.09
N TYR A 227 -9.00 20.14 4.70
CA TYR A 227 -7.68 19.51 4.59
C TYR A 227 -7.55 18.26 5.46
N LEU A 228 -8.42 18.11 6.46
CA LEU A 228 -8.44 16.97 7.37
C LEU A 228 -9.37 15.85 6.88
N ARG A 229 -10.26 16.10 5.91
CA ARG A 229 -11.22 15.11 5.39
C ARG A 229 -10.60 13.78 4.96
N PRO A 230 -9.47 13.74 4.23
CA PRO A 230 -8.85 12.46 3.84
C PRO A 230 -8.43 11.62 5.06
N LEU A 231 -8.11 12.29 6.18
CA LEU A 231 -7.78 11.62 7.44
C LEU A 231 -9.03 11.01 8.08
N TYR A 232 -10.14 11.74 8.08
CA TYR A 232 -11.42 11.22 8.59
C TYR A 232 -11.91 10.02 7.77
N ASP A 233 -11.83 10.11 6.43
CA ASP A 233 -12.28 9.03 5.55
C ASP A 233 -11.50 7.74 5.82
N ALA A 234 -10.19 7.81 5.98
CA ALA A 234 -9.35 6.66 6.30
C ALA A 234 -9.69 6.08 7.69
N LEU A 235 -9.93 6.92 8.69
CA LEU A 235 -10.32 6.49 10.04
C LEU A 235 -11.71 5.82 10.02
N TYR A 236 -12.67 6.37 9.29
CA TYR A 236 -14.00 5.78 9.16
C TYR A 236 -13.95 4.41 8.46
N ASP A 237 -13.09 4.25 7.46
CA ASP A 237 -12.89 2.94 6.82
C ASP A 237 -12.29 1.93 7.80
N MET A 238 -11.34 2.35 8.64
CA MET A 238 -10.65 1.47 9.59
C MET A 238 -11.51 1.08 10.79
N MET A 239 -12.25 1.99 11.39
CA MET A 239 -12.91 1.76 12.69
C MET A 239 -14.43 1.98 12.70
N GLY A 240 -15.00 2.54 11.63
CA GLY A 240 -16.41 2.94 11.56
C GLY A 240 -16.73 4.25 12.29
N ALA A 241 -17.83 4.91 11.92
CA ALA A 241 -18.20 6.23 12.42
C ALA A 241 -18.46 6.25 13.95
N GLU A 242 -19.19 5.27 14.47
CA GLU A 242 -19.50 5.18 15.90
C GLU A 242 -18.25 5.03 16.77
N SER A 243 -17.32 4.15 16.36
CA SER A 243 -16.07 3.95 17.09
C SER A 243 -15.19 5.19 17.03
N TYR A 244 -15.14 5.85 15.87
CA TYR A 244 -14.45 7.12 15.69
C TYR A 244 -14.96 8.17 16.67
N GLN A 245 -16.28 8.45 16.70
CA GLN A 245 -16.88 9.44 17.57
C GLN A 245 -16.60 9.17 19.05
N ARG A 246 -16.83 7.92 19.48
CA ARG A 246 -16.58 7.50 20.87
C ARG A 246 -15.12 7.70 21.30
N LEU A 247 -14.14 7.39 20.41
CA LEU A 247 -12.72 7.55 20.71
C LEU A 247 -12.30 9.01 20.70
N GLN A 248 -12.88 9.82 19.83
CA GLN A 248 -12.68 11.27 19.77
C GLN A 248 -13.20 11.97 21.04
N GLU A 249 -14.44 11.65 21.44
CA GLU A 249 -15.04 12.20 22.68
C GLU A 249 -14.22 11.86 23.94
N ARG A 250 -13.58 10.70 23.95
CA ARG A 250 -12.71 10.25 25.03
C ARG A 250 -11.29 10.81 24.97
N GLY A 251 -10.94 11.57 23.93
CA GLY A 251 -9.58 12.09 23.72
C GLY A 251 -8.54 11.00 23.37
N VAL A 252 -8.98 9.79 23.02
CA VAL A 252 -8.12 8.69 22.56
C VAL A 252 -7.70 8.89 21.12
N LEU A 253 -8.55 9.54 20.33
CA LEU A 253 -8.27 9.89 18.94
C LEU A 253 -8.36 11.41 18.79
N GLU A 254 -7.30 12.02 18.30
CA GLU A 254 -7.24 13.46 18.04
C GLU A 254 -6.81 13.72 16.60
N VAL A 255 -7.55 14.58 15.91
CA VAL A 255 -7.17 15.11 14.59
C VAL A 255 -7.12 16.63 14.70
N ALA A 256 -5.94 17.21 14.49
CA ALA A 256 -5.75 18.64 14.71
C ALA A 256 -4.67 19.23 13.77
N PRO A 257 -4.77 20.53 13.46
CA PRO A 257 -3.71 21.24 12.74
C PRO A 257 -2.39 21.19 13.49
N LEU A 258 -1.28 21.14 12.75
CA LEU A 258 0.07 21.12 13.33
C LEU A 258 0.34 22.30 14.28
N ALA A 259 -0.24 23.46 14.01
CA ALA A 259 -0.11 24.64 14.87
C ALA A 259 -0.58 24.40 16.31
N TYR A 260 -1.52 23.45 16.54
CA TYR A 260 -2.06 23.14 17.86
C TYR A 260 -1.18 22.14 18.64
N MET A 261 -0.12 21.63 18.02
CA MET A 261 0.82 20.70 18.66
C MET A 261 1.93 21.42 19.44
N ARG A 262 2.05 22.74 19.28
CA ARG A 262 3.12 23.52 19.92
C ARG A 262 3.06 23.44 21.45
N GLY A 263 4.18 23.09 22.07
CA GLY A 263 4.32 23.00 23.53
C GLY A 263 3.64 21.81 24.19
N ARG A 264 3.18 20.83 23.42
CA ARG A 264 2.52 19.62 23.92
C ARG A 264 3.51 18.48 24.10
N THR A 265 3.30 17.67 25.12
CA THR A 265 3.94 16.37 25.31
C THR A 265 2.92 15.29 25.02
N LEU A 266 3.25 14.41 24.09
CA LEU A 266 2.35 13.37 23.56
C LEU A 266 2.92 11.99 23.94
N SER A 267 2.74 11.61 25.22
CA SER A 267 3.18 10.29 25.72
C SER A 267 2.23 9.18 25.24
N ASP A 268 2.77 7.97 25.10
CA ASP A 268 2.04 6.74 24.76
C ASP A 268 1.12 6.88 23.54
N SER A 269 1.60 7.63 22.55
CA SER A 269 0.82 8.05 21.39
C SER A 269 1.45 7.57 20.07
N PHE A 270 0.61 7.11 19.15
CA PHE A 270 1.00 6.97 17.75
C PHE A 270 0.71 8.31 17.06
N ILE A 271 1.77 8.97 16.61
CA ILE A 271 1.67 10.31 16.01
C ILE A 271 1.88 10.19 14.52
N ILE A 272 0.93 10.69 13.72
CA ILE A 272 1.05 10.79 12.26
C ILE A 272 1.07 12.27 11.89
N LEU A 273 2.23 12.72 11.39
CA LEU A 273 2.40 14.04 10.81
C LEU A 273 2.31 13.93 9.29
N ASP A 274 1.14 14.27 8.75
CA ASP A 274 0.82 14.11 7.34
C ASP A 274 1.16 15.38 6.54
N GLU A 275 1.60 15.21 5.27
CA GLU A 275 1.88 16.30 4.31
C GLU A 275 2.86 17.38 4.80
N ILE A 276 3.83 17.02 5.63
CA ILE A 276 4.83 17.95 6.19
C ILE A 276 5.64 18.67 5.09
N GLY A 277 5.90 18.01 3.96
CA GLY A 277 6.65 18.59 2.85
C GLY A 277 5.94 19.72 2.11
N ARG A 278 4.66 19.95 2.40
CA ARG A 278 3.86 21.05 1.86
C ARG A 278 3.73 22.24 2.80
N ALA A 279 4.29 22.14 4.00
CA ALA A 279 4.37 23.28 4.91
C ALA A 279 5.36 24.32 4.35
N HIS A 280 5.00 25.59 4.37
CA HIS A 280 5.97 26.66 4.13
C HIS A 280 6.99 26.66 5.27
N VAL A 281 8.27 26.59 4.91
CA VAL A 281 9.37 26.98 5.77
C VAL A 281 9.49 28.48 5.77
#